data_bdb08b51872793e2e9d183838b9efcd5
#
_entry.id   bdb08b51872793e2e9d183838b9efcd5
#
_cell.length_a   1.000
_cell.length_b   1.000
_cell.length_c   1.000
_cell.angle_alpha   90.00
_cell.angle_beta   90.00
_cell.angle_gamma   90.00
#
_symmetry.space_group_name_H-M   'P 1'
#
loop_
_entity.id
_entity.type
_entity.pdbx_description
1 polymer ?
#
loop_
_entity_poly.entity_id
_entity_poly.type
_entity_poly.pdbx_seq_one_letter_code
_entity_poly.pdbx_strand_id
1 'polypeptide(L)'
;CIFTEDEVAKGLGPDGAMETILKAKEEGKIRFIGFSAHTTKGGVAALQGFDFDTVMFPINYVEYFHFGFGREIVELAKEKGTGVIAIKPLLAGSWAQGEQRTRQWWYKCTETQEHADLAMRFTLSQANVAAGIPPSYLDLTDMAIAAAKNYQPITDEELKTLEVMAKEAGSVFTREQERAGMDPGMEPCYARHGCPYSSGHGVA
;
A
#
# COMPACT_ATOMS: atom_id res chain seq x y z
N CYS A 1 1.89 -0.67 11.58
CA CYS A 1 2.08 0.07 10.32
C CYS A 1 3.03 1.23 10.58
N ILE A 2 3.99 1.46 9.70
CA ILE A 2 5.01 2.51 9.80
C ILE A 2 4.58 3.71 8.95
N PHE A 3 4.71 4.90 9.51
CA PHE A 3 4.44 6.19 8.84
C PHE A 3 5.65 7.12 8.86
N THR A 4 6.49 7.06 9.91
CA THR A 4 7.61 7.99 10.11
C THR A 4 8.94 7.27 10.30
N GLU A 5 10.02 7.99 10.05
CA GLU A 5 11.39 7.51 10.31
C GLU A 5 11.65 7.30 11.81
N ASP A 6 11.02 8.11 12.67
CA ASP A 6 11.12 7.95 14.14
C ASP A 6 10.47 6.63 14.61
N GLU A 7 9.38 6.19 14.00
CA GLU A 7 8.78 4.89 14.30
C GLU A 7 9.70 3.74 13.88
N VAL A 8 10.41 3.90 12.75
CA VAL A 8 11.44 2.94 12.32
C VAL A 8 12.57 2.91 13.34
N ALA A 9 13.11 4.06 13.73
CA ALA A 9 14.21 4.15 14.69
C ALA A 9 13.83 3.51 16.05
N LYS A 10 12.60 3.73 16.53
CA LYS A 10 12.10 3.10 17.76
C LYS A 10 11.89 1.58 17.58
N GLY A 11 11.36 1.15 16.45
CA GLY A 11 11.08 -0.27 16.19
C GLY A 11 12.34 -1.12 16.02
N LEU A 12 13.36 -0.57 15.38
CA LEU A 12 14.64 -1.22 15.09
C LEU A 12 15.73 -0.96 16.16
N GLY A 13 15.54 0.06 16.98
CA GLY A 13 16.50 0.47 17.99
C GLY A 13 16.51 -0.42 19.25
N PRO A 14 17.37 -0.07 20.24
CA PRO A 14 17.42 -0.75 21.53
C PRO A 14 16.05 -0.73 22.23
N ASP A 15 15.70 -1.84 22.86
CA ASP A 15 14.39 -2.08 23.50
C ASP A 15 13.19 -1.99 22.53
N GLY A 16 13.45 -2.01 21.22
CA GLY A 16 12.44 -1.97 20.17
C GLY A 16 11.78 -3.31 19.90
N ALA A 17 10.68 -3.27 19.14
CA ALA A 17 9.91 -4.47 18.80
C ALA A 17 10.75 -5.53 18.07
N MET A 18 11.79 -5.11 17.32
CA MET A 18 12.62 -6.01 16.54
C MET A 18 13.38 -7.01 17.40
N GLU A 19 13.81 -6.64 18.61
CA GLU A 19 14.49 -7.59 19.52
C GLU A 19 13.61 -8.81 19.83
N THR A 20 12.33 -8.57 20.15
CA THR A 20 11.37 -9.66 20.41
C THR A 20 11.10 -10.48 19.17
N ILE A 21 11.01 -9.85 18.00
CA ILE A 21 10.75 -10.52 16.71
C ILE A 21 11.94 -11.41 16.33
N LEU A 22 13.17 -10.92 16.48
CA LEU A 22 14.38 -11.69 16.20
C LEU A 22 14.50 -12.91 17.14
N LYS A 23 14.23 -12.73 18.42
CA LYS A 23 14.18 -13.84 19.38
C LYS A 23 13.13 -14.88 18.97
N ALA A 24 11.95 -14.46 18.53
CA ALA A 24 10.92 -15.40 18.05
C ALA A 24 11.36 -16.15 16.77
N LYS A 25 12.17 -15.52 15.89
CA LYS A 25 12.76 -16.17 14.72
C LYS A 25 13.83 -17.20 15.14
N GLU A 26 14.71 -16.87 16.08
CA GLU A 26 15.72 -17.78 16.63
C GLU A 26 15.08 -18.99 17.32
N GLU A 27 13.97 -18.79 18.04
CA GLU A 27 13.20 -19.86 18.70
C GLU A 27 12.36 -20.69 17.70
N GLY A 28 12.40 -20.38 16.39
CA GLY A 28 11.65 -21.09 15.36
C GLY A 28 10.13 -20.84 15.37
N LYS A 29 9.65 -19.85 16.14
CA LYS A 29 8.21 -19.49 16.22
C LYS A 29 7.73 -18.81 14.95
N ILE A 30 8.61 -18.07 14.28
CA ILE A 30 8.35 -17.42 12.98
C ILE A 30 9.48 -17.73 12.01
N ARG A 31 9.18 -17.75 10.72
CA ARG A 31 10.16 -18.02 9.65
C ARG A 31 10.62 -16.76 8.96
N PHE A 32 9.70 -15.83 8.73
CA PHE A 32 9.90 -14.62 7.94
C PHE A 32 9.49 -13.40 8.74
N ILE A 33 10.17 -12.28 8.48
CA ILE A 33 9.92 -10.98 9.13
C ILE A 33 9.53 -9.99 8.05
N GLY A 34 8.40 -9.34 8.23
CA GLY A 34 7.94 -8.28 7.34
C GLY A 34 7.40 -7.10 8.10
N PHE A 35 7.16 -6.02 7.39
CA PHE A 35 6.52 -4.84 7.94
C PHE A 35 5.48 -4.28 6.98
N SER A 36 4.65 -3.35 7.47
CA SER A 36 3.75 -2.56 6.63
C SER A 36 4.01 -1.08 6.80
N ALA A 37 3.93 -0.32 5.71
CA ALA A 37 4.05 1.13 5.72
C ALA A 37 2.99 1.78 4.83
N HIS A 38 2.67 3.05 5.12
CA HIS A 38 1.73 3.85 4.33
C HIS A 38 2.32 5.20 3.93
N THR A 39 3.61 5.41 4.15
CA THR A 39 4.37 6.54 3.62
C THR A 39 5.64 6.07 2.96
N THR A 40 6.08 6.75 1.93
CA THR A 40 7.33 6.42 1.23
C THR A 40 8.53 6.54 2.17
N LYS A 41 8.64 7.65 2.93
CA LYS A 41 9.75 7.87 3.88
C LYS A 41 9.88 6.76 4.91
N GLY A 42 8.78 6.42 5.60
CA GLY A 42 8.78 5.36 6.60
C GLY A 42 9.11 3.98 6.01
N GLY A 43 8.58 3.69 4.83
CA GLY A 43 8.85 2.43 4.12
C GLY A 43 10.31 2.30 3.68
N VAL A 44 10.88 3.36 3.10
CA VAL A 44 12.29 3.41 2.67
C VAL A 44 13.22 3.31 3.88
N ALA A 45 12.98 4.08 4.93
CA ALA A 45 13.79 4.01 6.16
C ALA A 45 13.78 2.60 6.77
N ALA A 46 12.63 1.93 6.79
CA ALA A 46 12.53 0.57 7.28
C ALA A 46 13.34 -0.40 6.40
N LEU A 47 13.17 -0.35 5.07
CA LEU A 47 13.93 -1.18 4.13
C LEU A 47 15.44 -0.95 4.22
N GLN A 48 15.87 0.28 4.44
CA GLN A 48 17.29 0.59 4.63
C GLN A 48 17.83 0.12 5.99
N GLY A 49 16.98 0.13 7.02
CA GLY A 49 17.37 -0.17 8.39
C GLY A 49 17.48 -1.66 8.71
N PHE A 50 16.82 -2.53 7.97
CA PHE A 50 16.82 -3.97 8.21
C PHE A 50 16.50 -4.76 6.92
N ASP A 51 17.03 -5.97 6.81
CA ASP A 51 16.77 -6.88 5.69
C ASP A 51 15.48 -7.68 5.95
N PHE A 52 14.34 -7.07 5.64
CA PHE A 52 13.04 -7.70 5.76
C PHE A 52 12.79 -8.71 4.63
N ASP A 53 12.12 -9.81 4.97
CA ASP A 53 11.66 -10.79 3.98
C ASP A 53 10.51 -10.23 3.12
N THR A 54 9.62 -9.43 3.73
CA THR A 54 8.49 -8.81 3.01
C THR A 54 8.20 -7.38 3.45
N VAL A 55 7.66 -6.59 2.52
CA VAL A 55 7.04 -5.29 2.81
C VAL A 55 5.59 -5.27 2.29
N MET A 56 4.66 -4.86 3.14
CA MET A 56 3.27 -4.61 2.74
C MET A 56 3.08 -3.11 2.51
N PHE A 57 2.75 -2.73 1.27
CA PHE A 57 2.64 -1.34 0.84
C PHE A 57 1.50 -1.13 -0.15
N PRO A 58 0.82 0.04 -0.17
CA PRO A 58 -0.17 0.34 -1.20
C PRO A 58 0.50 0.49 -2.57
N ILE A 59 0.13 -0.37 -3.50
CA ILE A 59 0.58 -0.30 -4.90
C ILE A 59 -0.66 -0.33 -5.78
N ASN A 60 -0.97 0.81 -6.38
CA ASN A 60 -2.06 0.98 -7.33
C ASN A 60 -1.73 2.09 -8.33
N TYR A 61 -2.39 2.07 -9.49
CA TYR A 61 -2.10 2.99 -10.58
C TYR A 61 -2.41 4.46 -10.24
N VAL A 62 -3.44 4.73 -9.42
CA VAL A 62 -3.83 6.11 -9.08
C VAL A 62 -2.71 6.82 -8.33
N GLU A 63 -2.26 6.27 -7.22
CA GLU A 63 -1.23 6.88 -6.39
C GLU A 63 0.14 6.87 -7.08
N TYR A 64 0.40 5.83 -7.87
CA TYR A 64 1.64 5.70 -8.63
C TYR A 64 1.80 6.81 -9.67
N PHE A 65 0.74 7.16 -10.39
CA PHE A 65 0.80 8.22 -11.40
C PHE A 65 0.65 9.62 -10.81
N HIS A 66 -0.02 9.79 -9.66
CA HIS A 66 -0.10 11.08 -8.99
C HIS A 66 1.22 11.51 -8.36
N PHE A 67 1.88 10.63 -7.62
CA PHE A 67 3.02 10.98 -6.76
C PHE A 67 4.25 10.11 -6.97
N GLY A 68 4.22 9.15 -7.90
CA GLY A 68 5.22 8.09 -7.93
C GLY A 68 5.17 7.20 -6.68
N PHE A 69 4.04 7.22 -5.95
CA PHE A 69 3.86 6.52 -4.71
C PHE A 69 4.04 5.00 -4.89
N GLY A 70 4.95 4.42 -4.11
CA GLY A 70 5.31 3.01 -4.22
C GLY A 70 6.49 2.71 -5.15
N ARG A 71 6.91 3.61 -6.04
CA ARG A 71 8.05 3.38 -6.95
C ARG A 71 9.32 3.06 -6.19
N GLU A 72 9.73 3.98 -5.31
CA GLU A 72 10.95 3.84 -4.52
C GLU A 72 10.92 2.59 -3.63
N ILE A 73 9.74 2.23 -3.09
CA ILE A 73 9.55 1.01 -2.32
C ILE A 73 9.79 -0.23 -3.18
N VAL A 74 9.22 -0.28 -4.38
CA VAL A 74 9.36 -1.41 -5.30
C VAL A 74 10.81 -1.55 -5.80
N GLU A 75 11.46 -0.44 -6.14
CA GLU A 75 12.85 -0.42 -6.59
C GLU A 75 13.79 -0.91 -5.48
N LEU A 76 13.67 -0.34 -4.28
CA LEU A 76 14.51 -0.73 -3.14
C LEU A 76 14.23 -2.17 -2.68
N ALA A 77 12.96 -2.61 -2.68
CA ALA A 77 12.60 -3.98 -2.38
C ALA A 77 13.21 -4.97 -3.39
N LYS A 78 13.24 -4.58 -4.68
CA LYS A 78 13.92 -5.38 -5.73
C LYS A 78 15.42 -5.49 -5.46
N GLU A 79 16.09 -4.38 -5.16
CA GLU A 79 17.52 -4.35 -4.86
C GLU A 79 17.87 -5.24 -3.66
N LYS A 80 17.02 -5.24 -2.63
CA LYS A 80 17.22 -6.03 -1.40
C LYS A 80 16.68 -7.46 -1.45
N GLY A 81 15.99 -7.85 -2.51
CA GLY A 81 15.36 -9.16 -2.60
C GLY A 81 14.12 -9.31 -1.70
N THR A 82 13.55 -8.19 -1.21
CA THR A 82 12.36 -8.17 -0.36
C THR A 82 11.10 -8.36 -1.19
N GLY A 83 10.22 -9.29 -0.80
CA GLY A 83 8.93 -9.50 -1.48
C GLY A 83 7.94 -8.38 -1.15
N VAL A 84 7.25 -7.85 -2.17
CA VAL A 84 6.22 -6.82 -1.98
C VAL A 84 4.83 -7.46 -1.92
N ILE A 85 4.09 -7.23 -0.83
CA ILE A 85 2.68 -7.55 -0.70
C ILE A 85 1.90 -6.26 -0.99
N ALA A 86 1.37 -6.16 -2.20
CA ALA A 86 0.67 -4.97 -2.67
C ALA A 86 -0.76 -4.92 -2.12
N ILE A 87 -1.06 -3.92 -1.29
CA ILE A 87 -2.42 -3.65 -0.83
C ILE A 87 -3.08 -2.58 -1.67
N LYS A 88 -4.42 -2.58 -1.68
CA LYS A 88 -5.27 -1.63 -2.43
C LYS A 88 -5.06 -1.64 -3.96
N PRO A 89 -4.82 -2.79 -4.60
CA PRO A 89 -4.60 -2.85 -6.05
C PRO A 89 -5.82 -2.36 -6.85
N LEU A 90 -7.04 -2.51 -6.32
CA LEU A 90 -8.29 -2.10 -6.95
C LEU A 90 -8.77 -0.70 -6.53
N LEU A 91 -7.88 0.14 -5.98
CA LEU A 91 -8.18 1.54 -5.69
C LEU A 91 -8.35 2.31 -7.00
N ALA A 92 -9.48 3.03 -7.12
CA ALA A 92 -9.85 3.84 -8.28
C ALA A 92 -9.99 5.34 -7.96
N GLY A 93 -9.59 5.76 -6.75
CA GLY A 93 -9.54 7.16 -6.34
C GLY A 93 -10.23 7.48 -5.02
N SER A 94 -10.25 8.75 -4.67
CA SER A 94 -10.97 9.26 -3.50
C SER A 94 -12.42 9.62 -3.87
N TRP A 95 -13.30 9.60 -2.86
CA TRP A 95 -14.66 10.14 -2.99
C TRP A 95 -14.63 11.67 -2.99
N ALA A 96 -15.33 12.31 -3.91
CA ALA A 96 -15.52 13.75 -3.87
C ALA A 96 -16.46 14.15 -2.70
N GLN A 97 -16.33 15.38 -2.25
CA GLN A 97 -17.22 15.88 -1.20
C GLN A 97 -18.69 15.87 -1.65
N GLY A 98 -19.56 15.19 -0.87
CA GLY A 98 -20.98 15.05 -1.19
C GLY A 98 -21.29 14.00 -2.27
N GLU A 99 -20.31 13.29 -2.78
CA GLU A 99 -20.53 12.20 -3.74
C GLU A 99 -21.23 11.01 -3.07
N GLN A 100 -22.25 10.50 -3.75
CA GLN A 100 -22.93 9.27 -3.28
C GLN A 100 -22.01 8.07 -3.48
N ARG A 101 -21.66 7.40 -2.38
CA ARG A 101 -20.78 6.23 -2.42
C ARG A 101 -21.55 5.02 -2.96
N THR A 102 -20.93 4.33 -3.92
CA THR A 102 -21.44 3.05 -4.45
C THR A 102 -21.22 1.90 -3.47
N ARG A 103 -20.21 2.04 -2.59
CA ARG A 103 -19.86 1.06 -1.55
C ARG A 103 -19.57 1.78 -0.23
N GLN A 104 -19.85 1.11 0.86
CA GLN A 104 -19.49 1.58 2.21
C GLN A 104 -17.99 1.37 2.47
N TRP A 105 -17.15 2.09 1.71
CA TRP A 105 -15.69 2.01 1.76
C TRP A 105 -15.07 3.41 1.68
N TRP A 106 -13.90 3.59 2.26
CA TRP A 106 -13.29 4.93 2.39
C TRP A 106 -12.64 5.47 1.11
N TYR A 107 -12.44 4.63 0.10
CA TYR A 107 -12.00 5.02 -1.25
C TYR A 107 -12.86 4.37 -2.33
N LYS A 108 -12.83 4.91 -3.55
CA LYS A 108 -13.44 4.29 -4.72
C LYS A 108 -12.67 3.03 -5.13
N CYS A 109 -13.40 1.99 -5.44
CA CYS A 109 -12.85 0.77 -6.02
C CYS A 109 -13.21 0.67 -7.51
N THR A 110 -12.50 -0.20 -8.23
CA THR A 110 -12.93 -0.61 -9.56
C THR A 110 -14.31 -1.26 -9.49
N GLU A 111 -15.18 -0.97 -10.46
CA GLU A 111 -16.58 -1.43 -10.44
C GLU A 111 -16.86 -2.48 -11.56
N THR A 112 -15.93 -2.66 -12.51
CA THR A 112 -16.05 -3.60 -13.61
C THR A 112 -14.87 -4.56 -13.67
N GLN A 113 -15.09 -5.76 -14.24
CA GLN A 113 -14.02 -6.74 -14.43
C GLN A 113 -12.88 -6.18 -15.29
N GLU A 114 -13.20 -5.47 -16.37
CA GLU A 114 -12.21 -4.87 -17.27
C GLU A 114 -11.29 -3.89 -16.52
N HIS A 115 -11.86 -3.02 -15.69
CA HIS A 115 -11.07 -2.09 -14.87
C HIS A 115 -10.25 -2.82 -13.79
N ALA A 116 -10.84 -3.84 -13.17
CA ALA A 116 -10.14 -4.67 -12.19
C ALA A 116 -8.96 -5.43 -12.84
N ASP A 117 -9.12 -5.93 -14.06
CA ASP A 117 -8.06 -6.59 -14.82
C ASP A 117 -6.88 -5.64 -15.07
N LEU A 118 -7.14 -4.43 -15.56
CA LEU A 118 -6.10 -3.42 -15.77
C LEU A 118 -5.38 -3.04 -14.46
N ALA A 119 -6.14 -2.78 -13.39
CA ALA A 119 -5.61 -2.37 -12.09
C ALA A 119 -4.77 -3.47 -11.42
N MET A 120 -5.23 -4.73 -11.46
CA MET A 120 -4.49 -5.88 -10.94
C MET A 120 -3.25 -6.17 -11.78
N ARG A 121 -3.34 -6.13 -13.10
CA ARG A 121 -2.20 -6.36 -13.99
C ARG A 121 -1.14 -5.28 -13.83
N PHE A 122 -1.55 -4.01 -13.65
CA PHE A 122 -0.63 -2.93 -13.27
C PHE A 122 0.14 -3.31 -12.01
N THR A 123 -0.58 -3.64 -10.94
CA THR A 123 0.01 -3.95 -9.64
C THR A 123 0.95 -5.16 -9.71
N LEU A 124 0.49 -6.25 -10.32
CA LEU A 124 1.27 -7.51 -10.42
C LEU A 124 2.46 -7.41 -11.39
N SER A 125 2.48 -6.40 -12.28
CA SER A 125 3.61 -6.14 -13.18
C SER A 125 4.73 -5.32 -12.52
N GLN A 126 4.51 -4.79 -11.31
CA GLN A 126 5.58 -4.10 -10.59
C GLN A 126 6.62 -5.11 -10.07
N ALA A 127 7.89 -4.68 -10.03
CA ALA A 127 8.98 -5.56 -9.63
C ALA A 127 8.79 -6.08 -8.20
N ASN A 128 9.13 -7.34 -7.97
CA ASN A 128 9.05 -8.04 -6.67
C ASN A 128 7.67 -8.07 -6.00
N VAL A 129 6.59 -7.69 -6.70
CA VAL A 129 5.24 -7.89 -6.18
C VAL A 129 4.90 -9.37 -6.21
N ALA A 130 4.79 -9.96 -5.03
CA ALA A 130 4.48 -11.38 -4.84
C ALA A 130 2.97 -11.64 -4.74
N ALA A 131 2.19 -10.67 -4.25
CA ALA A 131 0.75 -10.80 -4.08
C ALA A 131 0.06 -9.44 -4.12
N GLY A 132 -1.18 -9.41 -4.60
CA GLY A 132 -2.10 -8.27 -4.52
C GLY A 132 -3.27 -8.59 -3.58
N ILE A 133 -3.55 -7.71 -2.60
CA ILE A 133 -4.65 -7.87 -1.65
C ILE A 133 -5.77 -6.89 -1.99
N PRO A 134 -6.90 -7.34 -2.57
CA PRO A 134 -8.04 -6.51 -2.90
C PRO A 134 -8.84 -6.08 -1.64
N PRO A 135 -9.81 -5.14 -1.79
CA PRO A 135 -10.76 -4.82 -0.72
C PRO A 135 -11.59 -6.05 -0.29
N SER A 136 -12.09 -6.03 0.96
CA SER A 136 -12.81 -7.16 1.59
C SER A 136 -14.26 -7.33 1.10
N TYR A 137 -14.53 -7.08 -0.18
CA TYR A 137 -15.82 -7.37 -0.81
C TYR A 137 -15.68 -8.61 -1.69
N LEU A 138 -16.61 -9.55 -1.58
CA LEU A 138 -16.54 -10.84 -2.29
C LEU A 138 -16.46 -10.66 -3.81
N ASP A 139 -17.30 -9.80 -4.36
CA ASP A 139 -17.30 -9.50 -5.80
C ASP A 139 -15.97 -8.89 -6.28
N LEU A 140 -15.38 -7.98 -5.51
CA LEU A 140 -14.05 -7.42 -5.83
C LEU A 140 -12.94 -8.46 -5.67
N THR A 141 -13.07 -9.35 -4.71
CA THR A 141 -12.15 -10.47 -4.54
C THR A 141 -12.24 -11.43 -5.72
N ASP A 142 -13.43 -11.77 -6.18
CA ASP A 142 -13.66 -12.62 -7.34
C ASP A 142 -13.08 -11.97 -8.62
N MET A 143 -13.29 -10.67 -8.82
CA MET A 143 -12.69 -9.93 -9.92
C MET A 143 -11.14 -9.95 -9.86
N ALA A 144 -10.56 -9.75 -8.69
CA ALA A 144 -9.11 -9.78 -8.51
C ALA A 144 -8.52 -11.19 -8.77
N ILE A 145 -9.21 -12.24 -8.33
CA ILE A 145 -8.84 -13.64 -8.61
C ILE A 145 -8.92 -13.94 -10.10
N ALA A 146 -9.98 -13.49 -10.79
CA ALA A 146 -10.13 -13.65 -12.22
C ALA A 146 -8.99 -12.95 -12.97
N ALA A 147 -8.69 -11.70 -12.62
CA ALA A 147 -7.58 -10.95 -13.20
C ALA A 147 -6.23 -11.64 -12.98
N ALA A 148 -5.97 -12.16 -11.77
CA ALA A 148 -4.73 -12.86 -11.46
C ALA A 148 -4.60 -14.20 -12.20
N LYS A 149 -5.69 -14.95 -12.36
CA LYS A 149 -5.70 -16.21 -13.14
C LYS A 149 -5.40 -15.99 -14.62
N ASN A 150 -5.84 -14.86 -15.17
CA ASN A 150 -5.66 -14.47 -16.56
C ASN A 150 -4.50 -13.48 -16.74
N TYR A 151 -3.58 -13.43 -15.78
CA TYR A 151 -2.49 -12.47 -15.76
C TYR A 151 -1.68 -12.49 -17.07
N GLN A 152 -1.51 -11.29 -17.61
CA GLN A 152 -0.53 -10.95 -18.64
C GLN A 152 0.17 -9.67 -18.20
N PRO A 153 1.46 -9.51 -18.45
CA PRO A 153 2.15 -8.25 -18.18
C PRO A 153 1.39 -7.07 -18.77
N ILE A 154 1.35 -5.96 -18.03
CA ILE A 154 0.71 -4.73 -18.52
C ILE A 154 1.48 -4.18 -19.72
N THR A 155 0.78 -3.71 -20.76
CA THR A 155 1.38 -3.12 -21.94
C THR A 155 1.56 -1.60 -21.79
N ASP A 156 2.43 -0.98 -22.61
CA ASP A 156 2.63 0.47 -22.62
C ASP A 156 1.34 1.25 -22.99
N GLU A 157 0.47 0.68 -23.82
CA GLU A 157 -0.80 1.29 -24.17
C GLU A 157 -1.80 1.27 -23.01
N GLU A 158 -1.87 0.16 -22.29
CA GLU A 158 -2.68 0.03 -21.09
C GLU A 158 -2.16 0.92 -19.95
N LEU A 159 -0.84 1.08 -19.82
CA LEU A 159 -0.25 2.04 -18.88
C LEU A 159 -0.67 3.47 -19.18
N LYS A 160 -0.68 3.89 -20.47
CA LYS A 160 -1.19 5.21 -20.86
C LYS A 160 -2.66 5.39 -20.53
N THR A 161 -3.46 4.34 -20.74
CA THR A 161 -4.88 4.36 -20.35
C THR A 161 -5.05 4.58 -18.87
N LEU A 162 -4.32 3.83 -18.02
CA LEU A 162 -4.35 3.98 -16.57
C LEU A 162 -3.82 5.34 -16.11
N GLU A 163 -2.81 5.91 -16.78
CA GLU A 163 -2.32 7.26 -16.48
C GLU A 163 -3.39 8.32 -16.72
N VAL A 164 -4.16 8.21 -17.81
CA VAL A 164 -5.28 9.13 -18.08
C VAL A 164 -6.35 8.97 -17.00
N MET A 165 -6.74 7.75 -16.66
CA MET A 165 -7.72 7.47 -15.60
C MET A 165 -7.25 8.00 -14.23
N ALA A 166 -5.96 7.87 -13.93
CA ALA A 166 -5.40 8.39 -12.68
C ALA A 166 -5.49 9.91 -12.57
N LYS A 167 -5.28 10.65 -13.68
CA LYS A 167 -5.40 12.13 -13.69
C LYS A 167 -6.78 12.64 -13.30
N GLU A 168 -7.82 11.85 -13.57
CA GLU A 168 -9.21 12.17 -13.23
C GLU A 168 -9.59 11.70 -11.82
N ALA A 169 -8.79 10.82 -11.23
CA ALA A 169 -9.03 10.25 -9.93
C ALA A 169 -8.36 11.08 -8.81
N GLY A 170 -9.03 11.27 -7.69
CA GLY A 170 -8.43 11.91 -6.51
C GLY A 170 -7.54 10.94 -5.73
N SER A 171 -6.40 11.43 -5.22
CA SER A 171 -5.54 10.65 -4.32
C SER A 171 -6.16 10.47 -2.94
N VAL A 172 -5.90 9.33 -2.31
CA VAL A 172 -6.27 9.04 -0.92
C VAL A 172 -5.11 9.18 0.06
N PHE A 173 -3.86 9.32 -0.44
CA PHE A 173 -2.64 9.37 0.39
C PHE A 173 -1.98 10.75 0.46
N THR A 174 -2.55 11.77 -0.18
CA THR A 174 -1.99 13.15 -0.17
C THR A 174 -1.66 13.61 1.25
N ARG A 175 -2.60 13.44 2.17
CA ARG A 175 -2.42 13.90 3.56
C ARG A 175 -1.32 13.13 4.31
N GLU A 176 -1.21 11.83 4.10
CA GLU A 176 -0.20 10.97 4.71
C GLU A 176 1.19 11.33 4.20
N GLN A 177 1.32 11.59 2.91
CA GLN A 177 2.58 12.02 2.30
C GLN A 177 3.00 13.42 2.76
N GLU A 178 2.08 14.35 2.87
CA GLU A 178 2.33 15.69 3.43
C GLU A 178 2.78 15.60 4.88
N ARG A 179 2.14 14.77 5.69
CA ARG A 179 2.48 14.57 7.11
C ARG A 179 3.81 13.86 7.32
N ALA A 180 4.19 12.93 6.46
CA ALA A 180 5.49 12.27 6.54
C ALA A 180 6.66 13.25 6.30
N GLY A 181 6.38 14.43 5.73
CA GLY A 181 7.33 15.53 5.57
C GLY A 181 7.28 16.58 6.69
N MET A 182 6.38 16.44 7.68
CA MET A 182 6.17 17.41 8.73
C MET A 182 6.94 17.08 10.02
N ASP A 183 7.07 18.10 10.86
CA ASP A 183 7.82 18.16 12.12
C ASP A 183 7.53 16.95 13.05
N PRO A 184 8.55 16.36 13.72
CA PRO A 184 8.42 15.22 14.64
C PRO A 184 7.46 15.41 15.82
N GLY A 185 6.99 16.64 16.09
CA GLY A 185 6.00 16.93 17.12
C GLY A 185 4.54 16.73 16.72
N MET A 186 4.24 16.45 15.46
CA MET A 186 2.85 16.21 15.01
C MET A 186 2.42 14.78 15.29
N GLU A 187 1.37 14.63 16.11
CA GLU A 187 0.77 13.32 16.34
C GLU A 187 0.33 12.67 15.00
N PRO A 188 0.69 11.40 14.79
CA PRO A 188 0.23 10.65 13.63
C PRO A 188 -1.30 10.69 13.51
N CYS A 189 -1.83 10.65 12.28
CA CYS A 189 -3.27 10.78 12.06
C CYS A 189 -4.12 9.73 12.79
N TYR A 190 -3.57 8.56 13.03
CA TYR A 190 -4.25 7.50 13.80
C TYR A 190 -4.39 7.82 15.30
N ALA A 191 -3.56 8.69 15.87
CA ALA A 191 -3.64 9.08 17.27
C ALA A 191 -4.82 10.03 17.54
N ARG A 192 -5.22 10.84 16.55
CA ARG A 192 -6.30 11.83 16.70
C ARG A 192 -7.69 11.33 16.33
N HIS A 193 -7.80 10.42 15.36
CA HIS A 193 -9.09 10.07 14.76
C HIS A 193 -9.34 8.57 14.65
N GLY A 194 -8.54 7.74 15.31
CA GLY A 194 -8.46 6.32 14.98
C GLY A 194 -7.79 6.16 13.61
N CYS A 195 -7.08 5.08 13.38
CA CYS A 195 -6.55 4.79 12.06
C CYS A 195 -7.72 4.73 11.07
N PRO A 196 -7.77 5.51 10.00
CA PRO A 196 -8.81 5.38 8.99
C PRO A 196 -8.82 3.98 8.38
N TYR A 197 -7.77 3.21 8.65
CA TYR A 197 -7.56 1.84 8.23
C TYR A 197 -7.99 0.79 9.26
N SER A 198 -8.17 1.15 10.54
CA SER A 198 -8.52 0.23 11.62
C SER A 198 -9.98 0.27 12.04
N SER A 199 -10.67 1.34 11.75
CA SER A 199 -12.06 1.50 12.10
C SER A 199 -12.86 1.76 10.83
N GLY A 200 -13.81 0.93 10.52
CA GLY A 200 -14.85 1.22 9.54
C GLY A 200 -15.68 2.47 9.91
N HIS A 201 -15.09 3.46 10.56
CA HIS A 201 -15.71 4.65 11.12
C HIS A 201 -15.43 5.90 10.32
N GLY A 202 -15.19 5.77 9.04
CA GLY A 202 -15.28 6.88 8.11
C GLY A 202 -16.71 7.13 7.66
N VAL A 203 -17.71 6.97 8.55
CA VAL A 203 -19.11 7.20 8.23
C VAL A 203 -19.65 8.27 9.16
N ALA A 204 -19.55 9.49 8.73
CA ALA A 204 -20.46 10.58 9.04
C ALA A 204 -20.54 11.47 7.81
#